data_37bc433fdc7441979cb28fe0a534ac79
#
_entry.id   37bc433fdc7441979cb28fe0a534ac79
#
_cell.length_a   1.000
_cell.length_b   1.000
_cell.length_c   1.000
_cell.angle_alpha   90.00
_cell.angle_beta   90.00
_cell.angle_gamma   90.00
#
_symmetry.space_group_name_H-M   'P 1'
#
loop_
_entity.id
_entity.type
_entity.pdbx_description
1 polymer ?
#
loop_
_entity_poly.entity_id
_entity_poly.type
_entity_poly.pdbx_seq_one_letter_code
_entity_poly.pdbx_strand_id
1 'polypeptide(L)'
;MKDIGRILREQRMAVGLEISDIAKKTCICSRYLCAMEEGRFQSIPRVYGKGYLKIYAGLLHLDLKPLLASYEEARKEPAVSLK
;
A
#
# COMPACT_ATOMS: atom_id res chain seq x y z
N MET A 1 13.65 2.48 -9.24
CA MET A 1 12.44 2.91 -8.63
C MET A 1 11.84 1.90 -7.66
N LYS A 2 11.42 2.37 -6.54
CA LYS A 2 10.81 1.47 -5.56
C LYS A 2 9.43 1.04 -5.98
N ASP A 3 9.17 -0.19 -5.80
CA ASP A 3 7.88 -0.73 -6.15
C ASP A 3 7.21 -1.22 -4.88
N ILE A 4 6.45 -0.33 -4.24
CA ILE A 4 5.78 -0.65 -3.00
C ILE A 4 4.87 -1.85 -3.18
N GLY A 5 4.12 -1.86 -4.26
CA GLY A 5 3.18 -2.94 -4.49
C GLY A 5 3.86 -4.29 -4.58
N ARG A 6 5.00 -4.31 -5.25
CA ARG A 6 5.74 -5.54 -5.39
C ARG A 6 6.29 -6.02 -4.05
N ILE A 7 6.80 -5.08 -3.26
CA ILE A 7 7.32 -5.43 -1.95
C ILE A 7 6.22 -6.01 -1.07
N LEU A 8 5.06 -5.37 -1.08
CA LEU A 8 3.93 -5.84 -0.29
C LEU A 8 3.49 -7.23 -0.73
N ARG A 9 3.38 -7.40 -2.04
CA ARG A 9 2.91 -8.66 -2.59
C ARG A 9 3.90 -9.79 -2.28
N GLU A 10 5.17 -9.55 -2.49
CA GLU A 10 6.17 -10.59 -2.26
C GLU A 10 6.21 -10.99 -0.79
N GLN A 11 6.12 -10.03 0.10
CA GLN A 11 6.12 -10.35 1.51
C GLN A 11 4.84 -11.09 1.91
N ARG A 12 3.71 -10.69 1.35
CA ARG A 12 2.45 -11.38 1.63
C ARG A 12 2.53 -12.84 1.21
N MET A 13 3.07 -13.07 0.02
CA MET A 13 3.19 -14.42 -0.49
C MET A 13 4.20 -15.23 0.32
N ALA A 14 5.26 -14.56 0.77
CA ALA A 14 6.29 -15.24 1.56
C ALA A 14 5.73 -15.74 2.88
N VAL A 15 4.79 -15.02 3.48
CA VAL A 15 4.19 -15.46 4.73
C VAL A 15 2.95 -16.31 4.50
N GLY A 16 2.59 -16.58 3.25
CA GLY A 16 1.51 -17.50 2.93
C GLY A 16 0.11 -16.97 3.13
N LEU A 17 -0.08 -15.65 3.00
CA LEU A 17 -1.39 -15.06 3.20
C LEU A 17 -2.02 -14.69 1.87
N GLU A 18 -3.35 -14.78 1.84
CA GLU A 18 -4.13 -14.32 0.71
C GLU A 18 -4.62 -12.90 0.94
N ILE A 19 -5.02 -12.24 -0.13
CA ILE A 19 -5.60 -10.90 0.00
C ILE A 19 -6.81 -10.94 0.93
N SER A 20 -7.63 -11.98 0.85
CA SER A 20 -8.80 -12.08 1.70
C SER A 20 -8.42 -12.17 3.16
N ASP A 21 -7.29 -12.83 3.46
CA ASP A 21 -6.82 -12.90 4.84
C ASP A 21 -6.43 -11.52 5.34
N ILE A 22 -5.72 -10.77 4.51
CA ILE A 22 -5.30 -9.43 4.87
C ILE A 22 -6.53 -8.54 5.09
N ALA A 23 -7.51 -8.66 4.21
CA ALA A 23 -8.72 -7.84 4.32
C ALA A 23 -9.43 -8.12 5.65
N LYS A 24 -9.50 -9.37 6.03
CA LYS A 24 -10.16 -9.74 7.28
C LYS A 24 -9.41 -9.19 8.48
N LYS A 25 -8.10 -9.30 8.45
CA LYS A 25 -7.29 -8.87 9.60
C LYS A 25 -7.21 -7.36 9.73
N THR A 26 -7.28 -6.64 8.62
CA THR A 26 -7.08 -5.20 8.63
C THR A 26 -8.37 -4.42 8.46
N CYS A 27 -9.43 -5.08 8.06
CA CYS A 27 -10.69 -4.43 7.71
C CYS A 27 -10.54 -3.47 6.55
N ILE A 28 -9.52 -3.67 5.74
CA ILE A 28 -9.31 -2.89 4.53
C ILE A 28 -9.95 -3.64 3.37
N CYS A 29 -10.70 -2.91 2.55
CA CYS A 29 -11.35 -3.49 1.38
C CYS A 29 -10.32 -4.16 0.48
N SER A 30 -10.60 -5.37 0.02
CA SER A 30 -9.64 -6.10 -0.81
C SER A 30 -9.33 -5.36 -2.10
N ARG A 31 -10.28 -4.56 -2.60
CA ARG A 31 -10.04 -3.74 -3.78
C ARG A 31 -8.88 -2.79 -3.55
N TYR A 32 -8.82 -2.18 -2.38
CA TYR A 32 -7.73 -1.26 -2.05
C TYR A 32 -6.43 -1.99 -1.83
N LEU A 33 -6.50 -3.18 -1.23
CA LEU A 33 -5.29 -3.98 -1.06
C LEU A 33 -4.69 -4.36 -2.40
N CYS A 34 -5.53 -4.77 -3.33
CA CYS A 34 -5.07 -5.10 -4.67
C CYS A 34 -4.49 -3.87 -5.36
N ALA A 35 -5.14 -2.71 -5.18
CA ALA A 35 -4.63 -1.49 -5.78
C ALA A 35 -3.24 -1.16 -5.26
N MET A 36 -3.02 -1.37 -3.96
CA MET A 36 -1.70 -1.12 -3.39
C MET A 36 -0.65 -2.05 -3.99
N GLU A 37 -1.00 -3.33 -4.17
CA GLU A 37 -0.05 -4.28 -4.72
C GLU A 37 0.22 -4.03 -6.19
N GLU A 38 -0.71 -3.40 -6.89
CA GLU A 38 -0.54 -3.08 -8.29
C GLU A 38 0.02 -1.68 -8.52
N GLY A 39 0.27 -0.97 -7.45
CA GLY A 39 0.84 0.36 -7.56
C GLY A 39 -0.15 1.43 -7.95
N ARG A 40 -1.45 1.13 -7.91
CA ARG A 40 -2.49 2.07 -8.30
C ARG A 40 -2.99 2.85 -7.10
N PHE A 41 -2.10 3.62 -6.50
CA PHE A 41 -2.44 4.35 -5.28
C PHE A 41 -3.46 5.45 -5.52
N GLN A 42 -3.58 5.93 -6.75
CA GLN A 42 -4.59 6.91 -7.08
C GLN A 42 -6.00 6.37 -6.95
N SER A 43 -6.14 5.04 -6.98
CA SER A 43 -7.44 4.40 -6.80
C SER A 43 -7.89 4.41 -5.35
N ILE A 44 -7.01 4.78 -4.44
CA ILE A 44 -7.32 4.80 -3.02
C ILE A 44 -7.52 6.24 -2.59
N PRO A 45 -8.62 6.54 -1.86
CA PRO A 45 -8.81 7.91 -1.38
C PRO A 45 -7.59 8.38 -0.60
N ARG A 46 -7.17 9.60 -0.89
CA ARG A 46 -5.94 10.12 -0.34
C ARG A 46 -5.91 10.06 1.19
N VAL A 47 -7.06 10.30 1.83
CA VAL A 47 -7.10 10.31 3.28
C VAL A 47 -6.82 8.94 3.89
N TYR A 48 -7.03 7.87 3.13
CA TYR A 48 -6.85 6.52 3.65
C TYR A 48 -5.53 5.89 3.25
N GLY A 49 -4.95 6.34 2.13
CA GLY A 49 -3.81 5.64 1.55
C GLY A 49 -2.65 5.40 2.49
N LYS A 50 -2.24 6.46 3.16
CA LYS A 50 -1.09 6.35 4.06
C LYS A 50 -1.39 5.45 5.24
N GLY A 51 -2.59 5.60 5.82
CA GLY A 51 -2.98 4.77 6.95
C GLY A 51 -3.09 3.31 6.56
N TYR A 52 -3.66 3.05 5.40
CA TYR A 52 -3.76 1.68 4.92
C TYR A 52 -2.39 1.06 4.69
N LEU A 53 -1.47 1.83 4.14
CA LEU A 53 -0.12 1.34 3.94
C LEU A 53 0.54 0.99 5.26
N LYS A 54 0.35 1.83 6.27
CA LYS A 54 0.89 1.57 7.60
C LYS A 54 0.34 0.27 8.17
N ILE A 55 -0.94 0.08 8.04
CA ILE A 55 -1.60 -1.12 8.56
C ILE A 55 -1.11 -2.36 7.83
N TYR A 56 -1.06 -2.29 6.51
CA TYR A 56 -0.66 -3.43 5.70
C TYR A 56 0.79 -3.80 5.96
N ALA A 57 1.68 -2.80 5.92
CA ALA A 57 3.09 -3.06 6.17
C ALA A 57 3.32 -3.58 7.59
N GLY A 58 2.56 -3.04 8.54
CA GLY A 58 2.68 -3.50 9.91
C GLY A 58 2.28 -4.96 10.07
N LEU A 59 1.23 -5.36 9.39
CA LEU A 59 0.80 -6.76 9.44
C LEU A 59 1.87 -7.69 8.87
N LEU A 60 2.57 -7.24 7.85
CA LEU A 60 3.62 -8.03 7.20
C LEU A 60 4.99 -7.84 7.86
N HIS A 61 5.06 -7.03 8.91
CA HIS A 61 6.31 -6.77 9.62
C HIS A 61 7.37 -6.14 8.72
N LEU A 62 6.92 -5.28 7.81
CA LEU A 62 7.82 -4.56 6.92
C LEU A 62 8.23 -3.24 7.54
N ASP A 63 9.43 -2.79 7.18
CA ASP A 63 9.90 -1.49 7.62
C ASP A 63 9.09 -0.40 6.92
N LEU A 64 8.37 0.38 7.70
CA LEU A 64 7.46 1.37 7.15
C LEU A 64 8.16 2.57 6.54
N LYS A 65 9.30 2.96 7.09
CA LYS A 65 9.96 4.17 6.63
C LYS A 65 10.25 4.21 5.13
N PRO A 66 10.94 3.21 4.57
CA PRO A 66 11.20 3.26 3.13
C PRO A 66 9.92 3.16 2.32
N LEU A 67 8.94 2.45 2.84
CA LEU A 67 7.66 2.33 2.12
C LEU A 67 6.92 3.66 2.10
N LEU A 68 6.93 4.37 3.21
CA LEU A 68 6.28 5.68 3.26
C LEU A 68 6.96 6.67 2.32
N ALA A 69 8.29 6.64 2.30
CA ALA A 69 9.02 7.54 1.42
C ALA A 69 8.65 7.27 -0.04
N SER A 70 8.60 6.00 -0.42
CA SER A 70 8.22 5.65 -1.78
C SER A 70 6.78 6.01 -2.07
N TYR A 71 5.92 5.80 -1.09
CA TYR A 71 4.50 6.11 -1.27
C TYR A 71 4.29 7.61 -1.50
N GLU A 72 4.94 8.43 -0.70
CA GLU A 72 4.77 9.87 -0.85
C GLU A 72 5.29 10.34 -2.19
N GLU A 73 6.39 9.74 -2.65
CA GLU A 73 6.92 10.07 -3.95
C GLU A 73 5.97 9.65 -5.06
N ALA A 74 5.38 8.46 -4.92
CA ALA A 74 4.45 7.98 -5.93
C ALA A 74 3.19 8.82 -6.01
N ARG A 75 2.77 9.39 -4.88
CA ARG A 75 1.58 10.22 -4.85
C ARG A 75 1.86 11.70 -5.13
N LYS A 76 3.11 12.07 -5.23
CA LYS A 76 3.46 13.45 -5.50
C LYS A 76 3.00 13.83 -6.91
N GLU A 77 2.16 14.82 -6.97
CA GLU A 77 1.61 15.25 -8.25
C GLU A 77 2.39 16.43 -8.77
N PRO A 78 2.82 16.36 -9.99
CA PRO A 78 3.55 17.50 -10.53
C PRO A 78 2.70 18.74 -10.64
N ALA A 79 1.53 18.64 -10.72
CA ALA A 79 0.70 19.78 -10.85
C ALA A 79 -0.12 20.03 -9.68
N VAL A 80 -0.14 19.85 -9.49
CA VAL A 80 -0.79 19.84 -8.69
C VAL A 80 -1.50 20.71 -8.21
N SER A 81 -1.09 20.39 -8.79
CA SER A 81 -1.53 20.88 -8.63
C SER A 81 -2.27 21.57 -8.32
N LEU A 82 -2.11 21.84 -8.28
CA LEU A 82 -2.61 22.63 -8.11
C LEU A 82 -3.39 23.14 -7.85
N LYS A 83 -3.41 23.21 -7.83
CA LYS A 83 -3.94 23.70 -7.61
C LYS A 83 -4.52 23.99 -7.61
#